data_5ad4c91cabb20436748c88fffa278742
#
_entry.id   5ad4c91cabb20436748c88fffa278742
#
_cell.length_a   1.000
_cell.length_b   1.000
_cell.length_c   1.000
_cell.angle_alpha   90.00
_cell.angle_beta   90.00
_cell.angle_gamma   90.00
#
_symmetry.space_group_name_H-M   'P 1'
#
loop_
_entity.id
_entity.type
_entity.pdbx_description
1 polymer ?
#
loop_
_entity_poly.entity_id
_entity_poly.type
_entity_poly.pdbx_seq_one_letter_code
_entity_poly.pdbx_strand_id
1 'polypeptide(L)'
;ALELLTEEEPNFDPYLDPKCTWAVRHPEFFPVEINTAPKAALLRIPGIGPKSALRILSARRQQHLGMAELKRMGVVLKRAQYFITCNGRAAAHGTRQEIAAALLDPKAFAVGTQQLSLDDFTPKVLPDAAPAVQKLAAAGMPARQAAYEVKQEALQCLTRRM
;
A
#
# COMPACT_ATOMS: atom_id res chain seq x y z
N ALA A 1 12.37 10.80 7.76
CA ALA A 1 12.34 9.39 8.22
C ALA A 1 12.39 9.34 9.75
N LEU A 2 13.27 10.09 10.40
CA LEU A 2 13.44 10.09 11.88
C LEU A 2 12.18 10.53 12.65
N GLU A 3 11.31 11.33 12.05
CA GLU A 3 10.04 11.76 12.66
C GLU A 3 8.96 10.66 12.69
N LEU A 4 9.16 9.56 11.98
CA LEU A 4 8.19 8.46 11.85
C LEU A 4 8.60 7.21 12.62
N LEU A 5 9.89 7.03 12.82
CA LEU A 5 10.46 5.87 13.49
C LEU A 5 10.71 6.22 14.95
N THR A 6 10.09 5.48 15.86
CA THR A 6 10.30 5.58 17.30
C THR A 6 10.90 4.27 17.80
N GLU A 7 11.38 4.24 19.04
CA GLU A 7 11.85 3.00 19.66
C GLU A 7 10.73 1.96 19.79
N GLU A 8 9.49 2.42 19.97
CA GLU A 8 8.30 1.57 20.05
C GLU A 8 7.84 1.07 18.67
N GLU A 9 8.02 1.89 17.62
CA GLU A 9 7.65 1.57 16.24
C GLU A 9 8.86 1.78 15.30
N PRO A 10 9.82 0.84 15.27
CA PRO A 10 11.05 0.99 14.49
C PRO A 10 10.85 0.79 12.98
N ASN A 11 9.68 0.33 12.55
CA ASN A 11 9.37 0.05 11.15
C ASN A 11 8.30 1.00 10.59
N PHE A 12 8.36 1.24 9.30
CA PHE A 12 7.29 1.95 8.60
C PHE A 12 6.01 1.11 8.59
N ASP A 13 4.86 1.81 8.60
CA ASP A 13 3.56 1.17 8.40
C ASP A 13 3.55 0.42 7.05
N PRO A 14 3.25 -0.90 7.02
CA PRO A 14 3.29 -1.69 5.80
C PRO A 14 2.16 -1.34 4.81
N TYR A 15 1.11 -0.67 5.27
CA TYR A 15 -0.10 -0.39 4.49
C TYR A 15 -0.24 1.06 4.06
N LEU A 16 0.42 1.98 4.78
CA LEU A 16 0.39 3.41 4.49
C LEU A 16 1.75 3.92 4.01
N ASP A 17 1.71 4.74 2.96
CA ASP A 17 2.87 5.53 2.55
C ASP A 17 3.40 6.36 3.73
N PRO A 18 4.73 6.41 3.99
CA PRO A 18 5.29 7.12 5.14
C PRO A 18 4.82 8.56 5.28
N LYS A 19 4.56 9.24 4.15
CA LYS A 19 4.04 10.60 4.14
C LYS A 19 2.57 10.67 4.59
N CYS A 20 1.78 9.67 4.22
CA CYS A 20 0.39 9.54 4.68
C CYS A 20 0.35 9.23 6.17
N THR A 21 1.20 8.32 6.64
CA THR A 21 1.32 7.98 8.06
C THR A 21 1.65 9.22 8.89
N TRP A 22 2.64 10.01 8.44
CA TRP A 22 3.00 11.25 9.12
C TRP A 22 1.82 12.24 9.17
N ALA A 23 1.13 12.46 8.05
CA ALA A 23 0.03 13.40 7.98
C ALA A 23 -1.18 13.00 8.85
N VAL A 24 -1.47 11.71 8.97
CA VAL A 24 -2.53 11.17 9.83
C VAL A 24 -2.15 11.30 11.32
N ARG A 25 -0.86 11.21 11.66
CA ARG A 25 -0.37 11.38 13.03
C ARG A 25 -0.33 12.85 13.49
N HIS A 26 -0.21 13.78 12.52
CA HIS A 26 -0.08 15.21 12.78
C HIS A 26 -1.23 16.03 12.19
N PRO A 27 -2.47 15.84 12.66
CA PRO A 27 -3.65 16.55 12.16
C PRO A 27 -3.57 18.07 12.41
N GLU A 28 -2.77 18.51 13.38
CA GLU A 28 -2.55 19.92 13.72
C GLU A 28 -1.92 20.74 12.58
N PHE A 29 -1.25 20.09 11.62
CA PHE A 29 -0.69 20.76 10.44
C PHE A 29 -1.66 20.87 9.28
N PHE A 30 -2.84 20.28 9.38
CA PHE A 30 -3.81 20.16 8.29
C PHE A 30 -5.20 20.66 8.68
N PRO A 31 -6.00 21.12 7.72
CA PRO A 31 -5.72 21.23 6.29
C PRO A 31 -4.84 22.44 5.93
N VAL A 32 -4.11 22.31 4.82
CA VAL A 32 -3.22 23.35 4.30
C VAL A 32 -3.86 24.08 3.11
N GLU A 33 -3.91 25.42 3.15
CA GLU A 33 -4.43 26.21 2.04
C GLU A 33 -3.39 26.31 0.91
N ILE A 34 -3.73 25.75 -0.25
CA ILE A 34 -2.82 25.63 -1.41
C ILE A 34 -2.35 26.99 -1.94
N ASN A 35 -3.25 27.98 -1.94
CA ASN A 35 -2.98 29.27 -2.55
C ASN A 35 -2.03 30.15 -1.71
N THR A 36 -1.89 29.86 -0.42
CA THR A 36 -1.07 30.70 0.50
C THR A 36 0.11 29.94 1.12
N ALA A 37 0.03 28.63 1.23
CA ALA A 37 0.99 27.82 1.96
C ALA A 37 2.45 27.97 1.47
N PRO A 38 3.45 27.98 2.37
CA PRO A 38 4.85 27.96 1.99
C PRO A 38 5.24 26.61 1.36
N LYS A 39 6.34 26.60 0.58
CA LYS A 39 6.85 25.38 -0.08
C LYS A 39 7.03 24.22 0.89
N ALA A 40 7.54 24.47 2.08
CA ALA A 40 7.77 23.45 3.08
C ALA A 40 6.47 22.74 3.51
N ALA A 41 5.38 23.50 3.72
CA ALA A 41 4.06 22.94 4.03
C ALA A 41 3.49 22.14 2.86
N LEU A 42 3.60 22.64 1.62
CA LEU A 42 3.17 21.91 0.43
C LEU A 42 3.88 20.56 0.29
N LEU A 43 5.17 20.52 0.59
CA LEU A 43 5.95 19.27 0.53
C LEU A 43 5.57 18.26 1.61
N ARG A 44 4.92 18.66 2.70
CA ARG A 44 4.41 17.76 3.73
C ARG A 44 3.08 17.10 3.35
N ILE A 45 2.35 17.67 2.39
CA ILE A 45 1.03 17.15 1.96
C ILE A 45 1.20 15.84 1.20
N PRO A 46 0.53 14.73 1.60
CA PRO A 46 0.47 13.50 0.82
C PRO A 46 -0.04 13.75 -0.60
N GLY A 47 0.62 13.12 -1.59
CA GLY A 47 0.25 13.31 -3.00
C GLY A 47 0.81 14.55 -3.68
N ILE A 48 1.53 15.43 -2.97
CA ILE A 48 2.26 16.57 -3.55
C ILE A 48 3.75 16.29 -3.48
N GLY A 49 4.37 16.11 -4.64
CA GLY A 49 5.82 15.94 -4.78
C GLY A 49 6.53 17.27 -5.07
N PRO A 50 7.89 17.27 -5.11
CA PRO A 50 8.67 18.50 -5.36
C PRO A 50 8.31 19.18 -6.67
N LYS A 51 8.11 18.43 -7.75
CA LYS A 51 7.71 18.97 -9.06
C LYS A 51 6.33 19.62 -9.01
N SER A 52 5.35 18.97 -8.36
CA SER A 52 3.99 19.52 -8.22
C SER A 52 3.99 20.74 -7.32
N ALA A 53 4.75 20.78 -6.23
CA ALA A 53 4.89 21.93 -5.35
C ALA A 53 5.44 23.15 -6.09
N LEU A 54 6.47 22.98 -6.91
CA LEU A 54 7.02 24.08 -7.72
C LEU A 54 6.01 24.61 -8.76
N ARG A 55 5.26 23.72 -9.41
CA ARG A 55 4.20 24.11 -10.35
C ARG A 55 3.09 24.90 -9.64
N ILE A 56 2.66 24.48 -8.46
CA ILE A 56 1.70 25.19 -7.62
C ILE A 56 2.21 26.57 -7.29
N LEU A 57 3.45 26.70 -6.80
CA LEU A 57 4.05 27.99 -6.44
C LEU A 57 4.14 28.95 -7.62
N SER A 58 4.41 28.45 -8.82
CA SER A 58 4.44 29.26 -10.04
C SER A 58 3.04 29.68 -10.48
N ALA A 59 2.12 28.73 -10.57
CA ALA A 59 0.78 28.96 -11.11
C ALA A 59 -0.10 29.85 -10.22
N ARG A 60 -0.01 29.74 -8.89
CA ARG A 60 -0.80 30.55 -7.96
C ARG A 60 -0.48 32.05 -8.00
N ARG A 61 0.66 32.43 -8.63
CA ARG A 61 1.00 33.85 -8.87
C ARG A 61 0.11 34.48 -9.94
N GLN A 62 -0.45 33.67 -10.82
CA GLN A 62 -1.23 34.11 -11.97
C GLN A 62 -2.73 33.97 -11.73
N GLN A 63 -3.14 32.93 -11.03
CA GLN A 63 -4.55 32.61 -10.75
C GLN A 63 -4.74 31.82 -9.47
N HIS A 64 -5.92 31.92 -8.88
CA HIS A 64 -6.30 31.03 -7.79
C HIS A 64 -6.46 29.59 -8.30
N LEU A 65 -5.87 28.66 -7.55
CA LEU A 65 -5.89 27.25 -7.91
C LEU A 65 -7.03 26.54 -7.22
N GLY A 66 -7.77 25.75 -8.00
CA GLY A 66 -8.78 24.82 -7.54
C GLY A 66 -8.33 23.37 -7.70
N MET A 67 -9.19 22.43 -7.35
CA MET A 67 -8.89 20.99 -7.42
C MET A 67 -8.60 20.49 -8.83
N ALA A 68 -9.28 21.05 -9.84
CA ALA A 68 -9.07 20.69 -11.24
C ALA A 68 -7.67 21.07 -11.74
N GLU A 69 -7.19 22.24 -11.35
CA GLU A 69 -5.84 22.73 -11.66
C GLU A 69 -4.79 21.86 -10.99
N LEU A 70 -4.97 21.51 -9.73
CA LEU A 70 -4.06 20.63 -8.98
C LEU A 70 -3.91 19.26 -9.64
N LYS A 71 -5.01 18.68 -10.14
CA LYS A 71 -4.97 17.42 -10.88
C LYS A 71 -4.10 17.54 -12.14
N ARG A 72 -4.28 18.61 -12.92
CA ARG A 72 -3.47 18.90 -14.13
C ARG A 72 -1.98 19.11 -13.83
N MET A 73 -1.66 19.60 -12.63
CA MET A 73 -0.28 19.80 -12.18
C MET A 73 0.40 18.53 -11.67
N GLY A 74 -0.30 17.40 -11.68
CA GLY A 74 0.23 16.11 -11.26
C GLY A 74 0.17 15.87 -9.74
N VAL A 75 -0.79 16.51 -9.05
CA VAL A 75 -1.12 16.21 -7.67
C VAL A 75 -1.95 14.93 -7.60
N VAL A 76 -1.59 14.01 -6.73
CA VAL A 76 -2.36 12.79 -6.49
C VAL A 76 -3.53 13.12 -5.56
N LEU A 77 -4.64 13.58 -6.15
CA LEU A 77 -5.81 14.07 -5.39
C LEU A 77 -6.40 13.01 -4.47
N LYS A 78 -6.35 11.71 -4.82
CA LYS A 78 -6.81 10.61 -3.95
C LYS A 78 -6.19 10.68 -2.54
N ARG A 79 -4.96 11.16 -2.42
CA ARG A 79 -4.25 11.32 -1.16
C ARG A 79 -4.35 12.74 -0.61
N ALA A 80 -4.21 13.76 -1.48
CA ALA A 80 -4.12 15.15 -1.08
C ALA A 80 -5.43 15.76 -0.58
N GLN A 81 -6.58 15.32 -1.08
CA GLN A 81 -7.90 15.92 -0.84
C GLN A 81 -8.29 16.04 0.64
N TYR A 82 -7.78 15.16 1.50
CA TYR A 82 -8.07 15.15 2.94
C TYR A 82 -7.22 16.15 3.73
N PHE A 83 -6.16 16.66 3.12
CA PHE A 83 -5.13 17.47 3.78
C PHE A 83 -5.02 18.89 3.25
N ILE A 84 -5.86 19.26 2.28
CA ILE A 84 -5.78 20.56 1.61
C ILE A 84 -7.10 21.30 1.59
N THR A 85 -6.98 22.62 1.54
CA THR A 85 -8.06 23.54 1.15
C THR A 85 -7.68 24.32 -0.09
N CYS A 86 -8.68 24.68 -0.88
CA CYS A 86 -8.55 25.58 -2.00
C CYS A 86 -9.58 26.69 -1.82
N ASN A 87 -9.12 27.93 -1.65
CA ASN A 87 -9.97 29.09 -1.38
C ASN A 87 -10.88 28.88 -0.15
N GLY A 88 -10.31 28.31 0.92
CA GLY A 88 -11.02 28.02 2.17
C GLY A 88 -11.98 26.84 2.10
N ARG A 89 -12.08 26.14 0.97
CA ARG A 89 -12.96 24.97 0.83
C ARG A 89 -12.12 23.69 0.84
N ALA A 90 -12.43 22.79 1.78
CA ALA A 90 -11.86 21.45 1.79
C ALA A 90 -12.58 20.56 0.78
N ALA A 91 -11.82 19.68 0.12
CA ALA A 91 -12.39 18.74 -0.86
C ALA A 91 -13.01 17.52 -0.20
N ALA A 92 -12.46 17.10 0.92
CA ALA A 92 -12.96 15.98 1.70
C ALA A 92 -12.80 16.26 3.20
N HIS A 93 -13.73 15.75 3.96
CA HIS A 93 -13.71 15.80 5.43
C HIS A 93 -13.83 14.38 5.96
N GLY A 94 -13.28 14.14 7.12
CA GLY A 94 -13.40 12.85 7.81
C GLY A 94 -12.65 12.86 9.12
N THR A 95 -12.99 11.93 9.99
CA THR A 95 -12.22 11.62 11.17
C THR A 95 -10.86 11.03 10.80
N ARG A 96 -9.91 11.06 11.73
CA ARG A 96 -8.58 10.46 11.53
C ARG A 96 -8.67 9.00 11.03
N GLN A 97 -9.59 8.22 11.59
CA GLN A 97 -9.77 6.82 11.23
C GLN A 97 -10.32 6.65 9.82
N GLU A 98 -11.31 7.46 9.43
CA GLU A 98 -11.88 7.45 8.08
C GLU A 98 -10.86 7.87 7.03
N ILE A 99 -10.05 8.90 7.32
CA ILE A 99 -8.97 9.34 6.44
C ILE A 99 -7.91 8.24 6.29
N ALA A 100 -7.49 7.62 7.40
CA ALA A 100 -6.54 6.51 7.36
C ALA A 100 -7.07 5.34 6.53
N ALA A 101 -8.32 4.93 6.74
CA ALA A 101 -8.97 3.88 5.98
C ALA A 101 -9.07 4.20 4.48
N ALA A 102 -9.37 5.46 4.12
CA ALA A 102 -9.46 5.90 2.73
C ALA A 102 -8.09 6.01 2.03
N LEU A 103 -7.02 6.17 2.80
CA LEU A 103 -5.64 6.24 2.29
C LEU A 103 -4.99 4.87 2.14
N LEU A 104 -5.52 3.83 2.76
CA LEU A 104 -5.05 2.46 2.57
C LEU A 104 -5.08 2.11 1.08
N ASP A 105 -3.99 1.58 0.57
CA ASP A 105 -3.96 1.09 -0.81
C ASP A 105 -4.81 -0.18 -0.88
N PRO A 106 -5.91 -0.18 -1.67
CA PRO A 106 -6.75 -1.37 -1.82
C PRO A 106 -5.96 -2.59 -2.29
N LYS A 107 -4.87 -2.39 -3.04
CA LYS A 107 -4.01 -3.47 -3.50
C LYS A 107 -3.12 -4.02 -2.38
N ALA A 108 -2.55 -3.15 -1.54
CA ALA A 108 -1.78 -3.58 -0.39
C ALA A 108 -2.67 -4.30 0.63
N PHE A 109 -3.88 -3.81 0.84
CA PHE A 109 -4.88 -4.45 1.67
C PHE A 109 -5.34 -5.80 1.09
N ALA A 110 -5.55 -5.88 -0.24
CA ALA A 110 -5.91 -7.12 -0.92
C ALA A 110 -4.81 -8.19 -0.81
N VAL A 111 -3.53 -7.80 -0.79
CA VAL A 111 -2.41 -8.72 -0.55
C VAL A 111 -2.38 -9.18 0.91
N GLY A 112 -2.68 -8.30 1.86
CA GLY A 112 -2.71 -8.63 3.30
C GLY A 112 -4.00 -9.33 3.74
N THR A 113 -5.10 -9.13 3.03
CA THR A 113 -6.41 -9.75 3.28
C THR A 113 -6.79 -10.84 2.27
N GLN A 114 -5.91 -11.17 1.32
CA GLN A 114 -6.07 -12.43 0.63
C GLN A 114 -6.06 -13.51 1.72
N GLN A 115 -7.26 -13.86 2.14
CA GLN A 115 -7.49 -15.06 2.89
C GLN A 115 -6.90 -16.17 2.03
N LEU A 116 -5.66 -16.58 2.38
CA LEU A 116 -5.01 -17.68 1.74
C LEU A 116 -5.99 -18.84 1.85
N SER A 117 -6.63 -19.19 0.75
CA SER A 117 -7.48 -20.35 0.69
C SER A 117 -6.60 -21.55 1.04
N LEU A 118 -7.15 -22.52 1.74
CA LEU A 118 -6.46 -23.81 1.96
C LEU A 118 -5.97 -24.40 0.61
N ASP A 119 -6.57 -24.02 -0.50
CA ASP A 119 -6.17 -24.39 -1.86
C ASP A 119 -4.88 -23.69 -2.32
N ASP A 120 -4.51 -22.54 -1.77
CA ASP A 120 -3.23 -21.88 -2.02
C ASP A 120 -2.07 -22.61 -1.34
N PHE A 121 -2.36 -23.42 -0.31
CA PHE A 121 -1.42 -24.33 0.36
C PHE A 121 -1.44 -25.74 -0.20
N THR A 122 -2.34 -26.05 -1.15
CA THR A 122 -2.17 -27.30 -1.90
C THR A 122 -0.87 -27.16 -2.69
N PRO A 123 0.11 -28.07 -2.46
CA PRO A 123 1.35 -28.00 -3.22
C PRO A 123 0.95 -28.08 -4.71
N LYS A 124 1.26 -27.05 -5.49
CA LYS A 124 1.25 -27.18 -6.93
C LYS A 124 2.17 -28.34 -7.24
N VAL A 125 1.57 -29.48 -7.54
CA VAL A 125 2.30 -30.69 -7.89
C VAL A 125 3.16 -30.29 -9.08
N LEU A 126 4.47 -30.35 -8.92
CA LEU A 126 5.40 -30.17 -10.04
C LEU A 126 4.92 -31.06 -11.19
N PRO A 127 4.89 -30.57 -12.44
CA PRO A 127 4.34 -31.36 -13.57
C PRO A 127 4.90 -32.78 -13.65
N ASP A 128 6.13 -32.98 -13.19
CA ASP A 128 6.82 -34.28 -13.16
C ASP A 128 6.37 -35.19 -12.01
N ALA A 129 5.67 -34.67 -11.00
CA ALA A 129 5.20 -35.45 -9.86
C ALA A 129 3.76 -35.99 -10.06
N ALA A 130 3.04 -35.53 -11.06
CA ALA A 130 1.68 -35.97 -11.35
C ALA A 130 1.55 -37.51 -11.53
N PRO A 131 2.43 -38.21 -12.24
CA PRO A 131 2.34 -39.65 -12.40
C PRO A 131 2.63 -40.44 -11.09
N ALA A 132 3.48 -39.88 -10.21
CA ALA A 132 3.77 -40.50 -8.92
C ALA A 132 2.58 -40.41 -7.94
N VAL A 133 1.92 -39.24 -7.90
CA VAL A 133 0.70 -39.03 -7.11
C VAL A 133 -0.45 -39.92 -7.59
N GLN A 134 -0.60 -40.06 -8.95
CA GLN A 134 -1.61 -40.96 -9.52
C GLN A 134 -1.38 -42.45 -9.16
N LYS A 135 -0.12 -42.89 -9.15
CA LYS A 135 0.22 -44.28 -8.74
C LYS A 135 -0.14 -44.54 -7.26
N LEU A 136 0.16 -43.61 -6.36
CA LEU A 136 -0.16 -43.74 -4.94
C LEU A 136 -1.68 -43.66 -4.68
N ALA A 137 -2.39 -42.82 -5.41
CA ALA A 137 -3.83 -42.74 -5.35
C ALA A 137 -4.53 -43.99 -5.88
N ALA A 138 -4.00 -44.60 -6.93
CA ALA A 138 -4.48 -45.89 -7.46
C ALA A 138 -4.24 -47.08 -6.49
N ALA A 139 -3.27 -46.94 -5.59
CA ALA A 139 -3.01 -47.90 -4.51
C ALA A 139 -3.93 -47.74 -3.28
N GLY A 140 -4.98 -46.89 -3.38
CA GLY A 140 -5.97 -46.65 -2.32
C GLY A 140 -5.60 -45.55 -1.31
N MET A 141 -4.55 -44.82 -1.54
CA MET A 141 -4.14 -43.72 -0.67
C MET A 141 -4.94 -42.44 -0.99
N PRO A 142 -5.46 -41.71 0.01
CA PRO A 142 -6.12 -40.43 -0.22
C PRO A 142 -5.22 -39.48 -0.97
N ALA A 143 -5.71 -38.79 -1.99
CA ALA A 143 -4.92 -37.92 -2.89
C ALA A 143 -4.08 -36.86 -2.14
N ARG A 144 -4.56 -36.36 -1.01
CA ARG A 144 -3.82 -35.41 -0.13
C ARG A 144 -2.59 -36.07 0.52
N GLN A 145 -2.70 -37.31 0.94
CA GLN A 145 -1.63 -38.04 1.58
C GLN A 145 -0.56 -38.46 0.56
N ALA A 146 -0.99 -38.90 -0.63
CA ALA A 146 -0.10 -39.19 -1.75
C ALA A 146 0.72 -37.96 -2.17
N ALA A 147 0.11 -36.78 -2.28
CA ALA A 147 0.80 -35.54 -2.58
C ALA A 147 1.80 -35.12 -1.50
N TYR A 148 1.49 -35.39 -0.23
CA TYR A 148 2.39 -35.12 0.90
C TYR A 148 3.63 -36.01 0.89
N GLU A 149 3.47 -37.30 0.64
CA GLU A 149 4.59 -38.26 0.59
C GLU A 149 5.54 -37.96 -0.57
N VAL A 150 5.01 -37.71 -1.78
CA VAL A 150 5.82 -37.33 -2.94
C VAL A 150 6.63 -36.03 -2.67
N LYS A 151 6.05 -35.09 -1.94
CA LYS A 151 6.76 -33.86 -1.54
C LYS A 151 7.87 -34.12 -0.52
N GLN A 152 7.66 -35.00 0.43
CA GLN A 152 8.65 -35.40 1.43
C GLN A 152 9.84 -36.10 0.77
N GLU A 153 9.61 -37.02 -0.17
CA GLU A 153 10.67 -37.67 -0.93
C GLU A 153 11.47 -36.69 -1.79
N ALA A 154 10.80 -35.74 -2.47
CA ALA A 154 11.45 -34.70 -3.24
C ALA A 154 12.35 -33.80 -2.36
N LEU A 155 11.91 -33.42 -1.17
CA LEU A 155 12.68 -32.65 -0.19
C LEU A 155 13.90 -33.44 0.34
N GLN A 156 13.75 -34.74 0.61
CA GLN A 156 14.85 -35.59 1.04
C GLN A 156 15.89 -35.80 -0.05
N CYS A 157 15.47 -35.86 -1.32
CA CYS A 157 16.40 -35.92 -2.46
C CYS A 157 17.21 -34.63 -2.64
N LEU A 158 16.61 -33.46 -2.36
CA LEU A 158 17.31 -32.17 -2.43
C LEU A 158 18.32 -31.99 -1.27
N THR A 159 17.99 -32.45 -0.06
CA THR A 159 18.89 -32.37 1.11
C THR A 159 20.05 -33.36 1.05
N ARG A 160 19.93 -34.48 0.32
CA ARG A 160 21.03 -35.44 0.13
C ARG A 160 22.06 -35.01 -0.92
N ARG A 161 21.78 -33.97 -1.71
CA ARG A 161 22.68 -33.44 -2.75
C ARG A 161 23.51 -32.25 -2.32
N MET A 162 23.36 -31.76 -1.09
CA MET A 162 24.23 -30.79 -0.42
C MET A 162 25.20 -31.51 0.51
#